data_4e486271640a75ddec4431bb5cf0d1c2
#
_entry.id   4e486271640a75ddec4431bb5cf0d1c2
#
_cell.length_a   1.000
_cell.length_b   1.000
_cell.length_c   1.000
_cell.angle_alpha   90.00
_cell.angle_beta   90.00
_cell.angle_gamma   90.00
#
_symmetry.space_group_name_H-M   'P 1'
#
loop_
_entity.id
_entity.type
_entity.pdbx_description
1 polymer ?
#
loop_
_entity_poly.entity_id
_entity_poly.type
_entity_poly.pdbx_seq_one_letter_code
_entity_poly.pdbx_strand_id
1 'polypeptide(L)'
;MEFFYPNFINDFWRVWGLLCYDDKTHFERGKTFDKSAIEAFATEKGMAFFDTASQVRRLKGNASDDFLEIVEPTDIGSLLAEIPDCYTLVTTGGKASDTLLQTLSNACADMSLRAPAIGTYCEVVAYDRALKWYRMPSTSRAYPMSLEKKAAFYSSLLPLLRG
;
A
#
# COMPACT_ATOMS: atom_id res chain seq x y z
N MET A 1 -10.00 8.17 -11.05
CA MET A 1 -10.03 7.00 -10.15
C MET A 1 -10.92 7.35 -8.96
N GLU A 2 -11.92 6.55 -8.69
CA GLU A 2 -12.88 6.87 -7.63
C GLU A 2 -12.48 6.34 -6.25
N PHE A 3 -11.63 5.28 -6.22
CA PHE A 3 -11.08 4.71 -4.99
C PHE A 3 -9.83 3.92 -5.32
N PHE A 4 -9.04 3.53 -4.29
CA PHE A 4 -7.79 2.82 -4.50
C PHE A 4 -8.01 1.35 -4.85
N TYR A 5 -7.16 0.81 -5.73
CA TYR A 5 -7.23 -0.56 -6.25
C TYR A 5 -8.58 -0.88 -6.91
N PRO A 6 -9.10 -0.02 -7.81
CA PRO A 6 -10.40 -0.23 -8.43
C PRO A 6 -10.39 -1.31 -9.51
N ASN A 7 -9.21 -1.68 -10.00
CA ASN A 7 -9.07 -2.65 -11.08
C ASN A 7 -9.46 -4.05 -10.59
N PHE A 8 -10.48 -4.65 -11.20
CA PHE A 8 -11.01 -5.93 -10.80
C PHE A 8 -10.01 -7.09 -10.93
N ILE A 9 -8.95 -6.91 -11.72
CA ILE A 9 -7.85 -7.90 -11.82
C ILE A 9 -6.77 -7.70 -10.75
N ASN A 10 -6.91 -6.73 -9.85
CA ASN A 10 -6.03 -6.58 -8.68
C ASN A 10 -6.64 -7.29 -7.47
N ASP A 11 -5.82 -8.01 -6.72
CA ASP A 11 -6.27 -8.85 -5.62
C ASP A 11 -6.31 -8.16 -4.26
N PHE A 12 -6.01 -6.86 -4.17
CA PHE A 12 -5.93 -6.17 -2.87
C PHE A 12 -7.18 -6.37 -2.00
N TRP A 13 -8.35 -6.11 -2.56
CA TRP A 13 -9.60 -6.24 -1.81
C TRP A 13 -10.01 -7.70 -1.58
N ARG A 14 -9.57 -8.62 -2.44
CA ARG A 14 -9.77 -10.06 -2.22
C ARG A 14 -8.93 -10.56 -1.05
N VAL A 15 -7.72 -10.03 -0.88
CA VAL A 15 -6.86 -10.34 0.28
C VAL A 15 -7.57 -9.94 1.57
N TRP A 16 -8.10 -8.72 1.64
CA TRP A 16 -8.79 -8.24 2.83
C TRP A 16 -10.12 -8.95 3.06
N GLY A 17 -10.86 -9.27 2.01
CA GLY A 17 -12.05 -10.09 2.11
C GLY A 17 -11.75 -11.46 2.72
N LEU A 18 -10.68 -12.10 2.24
CA LEU A 18 -10.25 -13.41 2.75
C LEU A 18 -9.80 -13.33 4.21
N LEU A 19 -9.00 -12.33 4.57
CA LEU A 19 -8.44 -12.19 5.92
C LEU A 19 -9.48 -11.81 6.98
N CYS A 20 -10.41 -10.93 6.64
CA CYS A 20 -11.34 -10.36 7.61
C CYS A 20 -12.71 -11.04 7.63
N TYR A 21 -13.10 -11.70 6.54
CA TYR A 21 -14.44 -12.27 6.38
C TYR A 21 -14.41 -13.73 5.91
N ASP A 22 -13.22 -14.30 5.72
CA ASP A 22 -13.03 -15.64 5.16
C ASP A 22 -13.77 -15.80 3.80
N ASP A 23 -13.84 -14.71 3.04
CA ASP A 23 -14.56 -14.64 1.77
C ASP A 23 -13.83 -13.68 0.82
N LYS A 24 -13.10 -14.26 -0.13
CA LYS A 24 -12.37 -13.47 -1.14
C LYS A 24 -13.28 -12.60 -2.02
N THR A 25 -14.57 -12.94 -2.09
CA THR A 25 -15.53 -12.20 -2.90
C THR A 25 -16.31 -11.15 -2.11
N HIS A 26 -16.01 -10.97 -0.82
CA HIS A 26 -16.75 -10.09 0.08
C HIS A 26 -16.96 -8.67 -0.50
N PHE A 27 -15.94 -8.12 -1.14
CA PHE A 27 -15.98 -6.77 -1.71
C PHE A 27 -16.32 -6.75 -3.20
N GLU A 28 -16.63 -7.90 -3.79
CA GLU A 28 -17.01 -7.96 -5.20
C GLU A 28 -18.51 -7.69 -5.40
N ARG A 29 -18.80 -7.00 -6.49
CA ARG A 29 -20.17 -6.73 -6.91
C ARG A 29 -20.26 -6.89 -8.42
N GLY A 30 -20.71 -8.07 -8.87
CA GLY A 30 -20.64 -8.44 -10.28
C GLY A 30 -19.20 -8.56 -10.73
N LYS A 31 -18.82 -7.78 -11.74
CA LYS A 31 -17.45 -7.73 -12.28
C LYS A 31 -16.71 -6.46 -11.83
N THR A 32 -17.14 -5.87 -10.73
CA THR A 32 -16.51 -4.69 -10.14
C THR A 32 -16.40 -4.89 -8.63
N PHE A 33 -15.70 -3.98 -7.96
CA PHE A 33 -15.69 -3.93 -6.50
C PHE A 33 -16.77 -2.99 -5.97
N ASP A 34 -17.31 -3.31 -4.80
CA ASP A 34 -18.29 -2.49 -4.10
C ASP A 34 -17.60 -1.31 -3.40
N LYS A 35 -17.61 -0.16 -4.04
CA LYS A 35 -16.98 1.07 -3.55
C LYS A 35 -17.45 1.44 -2.15
N SER A 36 -18.76 1.42 -1.90
CA SER A 36 -19.33 1.83 -0.61
C SER A 36 -18.88 0.90 0.52
N ALA A 37 -18.88 -0.42 0.28
CA ALA A 37 -18.41 -1.39 1.25
C ALA A 37 -16.92 -1.22 1.55
N ILE A 38 -16.12 -0.95 0.52
CA ILE A 38 -14.67 -0.73 0.66
C ILE A 38 -14.38 0.55 1.45
N GLU A 39 -15.06 1.64 1.14
CA GLU A 39 -14.87 2.91 1.87
C GLU A 39 -15.26 2.77 3.34
N ALA A 40 -16.37 2.10 3.63
CA ALA A 40 -16.78 1.82 5.00
C ALA A 40 -15.76 0.96 5.73
N PHE A 41 -15.25 -0.08 5.09
CA PHE A 41 -14.22 -0.96 5.65
C PHE A 41 -12.93 -0.19 5.94
N ALA A 42 -12.42 0.57 4.98
CA ALA A 42 -11.18 1.31 5.15
C ALA A 42 -11.29 2.35 6.28
N THR A 43 -12.41 3.04 6.37
CA THR A 43 -12.68 4.02 7.44
C THR A 43 -12.74 3.32 8.79
N GLU A 44 -13.48 2.24 8.90
CA GLU A 44 -13.61 1.46 10.13
C GLU A 44 -12.26 0.93 10.61
N LYS A 45 -11.44 0.42 9.70
CA LYS A 45 -10.14 -0.18 10.03
C LYS A 45 -9.01 0.84 10.17
N GLY A 46 -9.28 2.11 9.89
CA GLY A 46 -8.27 3.17 10.02
C GLY A 46 -7.23 3.14 8.92
N MET A 47 -7.60 2.76 7.71
CA MET A 47 -6.72 2.74 6.54
C MET A 47 -6.83 4.04 5.76
N ALA A 48 -5.68 4.64 5.44
CA ALA A 48 -5.58 5.75 4.49
C ALA A 48 -4.73 5.31 3.30
N PHE A 49 -5.06 5.79 2.12
CA PHE A 49 -4.42 5.39 0.88
C PHE A 49 -3.92 6.61 0.11
N PHE A 50 -2.69 6.50 -0.39
CA PHE A 50 -2.11 7.52 -1.26
C PHE A 50 -1.18 6.84 -2.26
N ASP A 51 -1.14 7.36 -3.47
CA ASP A 51 -0.12 6.94 -4.43
C ASP A 51 1.25 7.46 -3.98
N THR A 52 2.30 6.71 -4.26
CA THR A 52 3.67 7.12 -3.91
C THR A 52 4.17 8.30 -4.75
N ALA A 53 3.46 8.64 -5.82
CA ALA A 53 3.78 9.77 -6.68
C ALA A 53 2.51 10.53 -7.06
N SER A 54 2.60 11.85 -7.07
CA SER A 54 1.51 12.71 -7.53
C SER A 54 1.49 12.84 -9.06
N GLN A 55 2.64 12.63 -9.71
CA GLN A 55 2.76 12.62 -11.17
C GLN A 55 3.63 11.46 -11.63
N VAL A 56 3.17 10.73 -12.63
CA VAL A 56 3.88 9.62 -13.25
C VAL A 56 3.77 9.67 -14.76
N ARG A 57 4.75 9.06 -15.43
CA ARG A 57 4.74 8.86 -16.88
C ARG A 57 4.89 7.38 -17.18
N ARG A 58 4.02 6.84 -18.02
CA ARG A 58 4.14 5.46 -18.48
C ARG A 58 5.14 5.39 -19.61
N LEU A 59 6.15 4.54 -19.45
CA LEU A 59 7.23 4.40 -20.43
C LEU A 59 6.84 3.51 -21.61
N LYS A 60 5.97 2.51 -21.42
CA LYS A 60 5.59 1.53 -22.44
C LYS A 60 4.09 1.42 -22.67
N GLY A 61 3.30 2.34 -22.13
CA GLY A 61 1.85 2.37 -22.37
C GLY A 61 1.07 1.22 -21.75
N ASN A 62 1.66 0.41 -20.87
CA ASN A 62 0.97 -0.67 -20.18
C ASN A 62 0.74 -0.35 -18.69
N ALA A 63 -0.01 -1.21 -17.98
CA ALA A 63 -0.40 -0.98 -16.59
C ALA A 63 0.63 -1.46 -15.56
N SER A 64 1.77 -2.02 -15.98
CA SER A 64 2.81 -2.48 -15.05
C SER A 64 3.53 -1.31 -14.41
N ASP A 65 3.69 -1.36 -13.07
CA ASP A 65 4.40 -0.33 -12.32
C ASP A 65 5.88 -0.23 -12.70
N ASP A 66 6.47 -1.31 -13.23
CA ASP A 66 7.87 -1.31 -13.67
C ASP A 66 8.13 -0.35 -14.84
N PHE A 67 7.08 0.04 -15.56
CA PHE A 67 7.17 0.94 -16.71
C PHE A 67 6.60 2.34 -16.41
N LEU A 68 6.59 2.74 -15.13
CA LEU A 68 6.24 4.09 -14.71
C LEU A 68 7.51 4.90 -14.43
N GLU A 69 7.55 6.11 -14.96
CA GLU A 69 8.55 7.12 -14.57
C GLU A 69 7.93 8.04 -13.53
N ILE A 70 8.58 8.13 -12.36
CA ILE A 70 8.11 9.01 -11.29
C ILE A 70 8.57 10.43 -11.61
N VAL A 71 7.61 11.32 -11.90
CA VAL A 71 7.88 12.73 -12.20
C VAL A 71 7.88 13.56 -10.91
N GLU A 72 6.90 13.31 -10.03
CA GLU A 72 6.77 14.03 -8.76
C GLU A 72 6.35 13.05 -7.65
N PRO A 73 7.23 12.75 -6.69
CA PRO A 73 6.86 11.93 -5.54
C PRO A 73 5.79 12.61 -4.69
N THR A 74 4.95 11.81 -4.03
CA THR A 74 3.96 12.30 -3.08
C THR A 74 4.66 12.91 -1.86
N ASP A 75 4.17 14.06 -1.40
CA ASP A 75 4.67 14.72 -0.20
C ASP A 75 4.13 14.01 1.04
N ILE A 76 4.85 13.00 1.51
CA ILE A 76 4.48 12.19 2.67
C ILE A 76 4.44 13.03 3.95
N GLY A 77 5.36 13.99 4.09
CA GLY A 77 5.40 14.85 5.27
C GLY A 77 4.12 15.65 5.45
N SER A 78 3.62 16.24 4.36
CA SER A 78 2.35 16.98 4.38
C SER A 78 1.15 16.07 4.69
N LEU A 79 1.14 14.87 4.11
CA LEU A 79 0.07 13.90 4.38
C LEU A 79 0.07 13.45 5.84
N LEU A 80 1.22 13.15 6.41
CA LEU A 80 1.33 12.75 7.81
C LEU A 80 0.93 13.87 8.76
N ALA A 81 1.16 15.12 8.40
CA ALA A 81 0.72 16.26 9.20
C ALA A 81 -0.81 16.32 9.31
N GLU A 82 -1.53 15.87 8.28
CA GLU A 82 -3.00 15.81 8.30
C GLU A 82 -3.56 14.63 9.10
N ILE A 83 -2.74 13.59 9.33
CA ILE A 83 -3.13 12.38 10.08
C ILE A 83 -2.14 12.12 11.21
N PRO A 84 -2.20 12.91 12.30
CA PRO A 84 -1.18 12.88 13.36
C PRO A 84 -1.08 11.55 14.10
N ASP A 85 -2.10 10.72 14.06
CA ASP A 85 -2.13 9.41 14.73
C ASP A 85 -1.59 8.27 13.84
N CYS A 86 -1.10 8.57 12.64
CA CYS A 86 -0.53 7.57 11.74
C CYS A 86 0.95 7.35 12.06
N TYR A 87 1.28 6.15 12.51
CA TYR A 87 2.65 5.72 12.82
C TYR A 87 3.10 4.53 11.97
N THR A 88 2.29 4.07 11.04
CA THR A 88 2.58 2.91 10.22
C THR A 88 2.39 3.24 8.75
N LEU A 89 3.41 2.95 7.96
CA LEU A 89 3.39 3.05 6.50
C LEU A 89 3.44 1.64 5.93
N VAL A 90 2.68 1.40 4.87
CA VAL A 90 2.67 0.11 4.17
C VAL A 90 2.85 0.39 2.68
N THR A 91 3.83 -0.27 2.07
CA THR A 91 3.99 -0.25 0.62
C THR A 91 3.64 -1.61 0.04
N THR A 92 3.02 -1.60 -1.13
CA THR A 92 2.65 -2.80 -1.88
C THR A 92 3.40 -2.80 -3.21
N GLY A 93 4.27 -3.78 -3.39
CA GLY A 93 5.08 -3.90 -4.60
C GLY A 93 6.41 -3.17 -4.55
N GLY A 94 7.27 -3.50 -5.50
CA GLY A 94 8.66 -3.01 -5.53
C GLY A 94 8.77 -1.54 -5.85
N LYS A 95 8.00 -1.04 -6.82
CA LYS A 95 8.08 0.36 -7.25
C LYS A 95 7.65 1.32 -6.14
N ALA A 96 6.58 1.00 -5.42
CA ALA A 96 6.12 1.78 -4.27
C ALA A 96 7.18 1.80 -3.17
N SER A 97 7.82 0.65 -2.91
CA SER A 97 8.87 0.54 -1.90
C SER A 97 10.11 1.34 -2.26
N ASP A 98 10.55 1.28 -3.52
CA ASP A 98 11.71 2.05 -3.99
C ASP A 98 11.45 3.55 -3.90
N THR A 99 10.26 3.98 -4.29
CA THR A 99 9.87 5.40 -4.23
C THR A 99 9.79 5.90 -2.79
N LEU A 100 9.20 5.12 -1.90
CA LEU A 100 9.13 5.49 -0.48
C LEU A 100 10.53 5.51 0.16
N LEU A 101 11.40 4.56 -0.18
CA LEU A 101 12.78 4.56 0.31
C LEU A 101 13.48 5.86 -0.06
N GLN A 102 13.35 6.30 -1.30
CA GLN A 102 13.95 7.55 -1.75
C GLN A 102 13.40 8.76 -0.97
N THR A 103 12.08 8.81 -0.80
CA THR A 103 11.42 9.88 -0.06
C THR A 103 11.85 9.92 1.41
N LEU A 104 11.87 8.77 2.09
CA LEU A 104 12.28 8.69 3.48
C LEU A 104 13.76 8.95 3.68
N SER A 105 14.62 8.52 2.74
CA SER A 105 16.06 8.78 2.80
C SER A 105 16.36 10.27 2.74
N ASN A 106 15.56 11.05 2.02
CA ASN A 106 15.71 12.50 1.95
C ASN A 106 15.21 13.20 3.24
N ALA A 107 14.29 12.59 3.97
CA ALA A 107 13.70 13.17 5.17
C ALA A 107 14.31 12.65 6.47
N CYS A 108 15.09 11.59 6.40
CA CYS A 108 15.70 10.90 7.53
C CYS A 108 17.19 11.20 7.59
N ALA A 109 17.73 11.33 8.80
CA ALA A 109 19.17 11.53 9.00
C ALA A 109 19.98 10.24 8.83
N ASP A 110 19.32 9.09 8.75
CA ASP A 110 19.98 7.80 8.63
C ASP A 110 20.33 7.48 7.16
N MET A 111 21.60 7.65 6.82
CA MET A 111 22.13 7.39 5.47
C MET A 111 22.19 5.88 5.15
N SER A 112 21.95 5.02 6.14
CA SER A 112 21.99 3.56 5.96
C SER A 112 20.59 2.95 5.75
N LEU A 113 19.54 3.77 5.67
CA LEU A 113 18.18 3.26 5.50
C LEU A 113 18.07 2.36 4.28
N ARG A 114 17.45 1.21 4.47
CA ARG A 114 17.16 0.23 3.42
C ARG A 114 15.69 -0.16 3.49
N ALA A 115 15.10 -0.45 2.33
CA ALA A 115 13.76 -1.02 2.30
C ALA A 115 13.75 -2.37 3.04
N PRO A 116 12.72 -2.66 3.83
CA PRO A 116 12.60 -3.97 4.47
C PRO A 116 12.41 -5.07 3.42
N ALA A 117 12.72 -6.31 3.77
CA ALA A 117 12.40 -7.45 2.93
C ALA A 117 10.87 -7.60 2.83
N ILE A 118 10.39 -8.21 1.74
CA ILE A 118 8.97 -8.47 1.56
C ILE A 118 8.41 -9.26 2.75
N GLY A 119 7.31 -8.79 3.30
CA GLY A 119 6.65 -9.39 4.47
C GLY A 119 7.22 -8.96 5.81
N THR A 120 8.17 -8.03 5.83
CA THR A 120 8.79 -7.52 7.06
C THR A 120 8.59 -6.01 7.21
N TYR A 121 9.08 -5.46 8.31
CA TYR A 121 9.07 -4.03 8.55
C TYR A 121 10.41 -3.53 9.07
N CYS A 122 10.63 -2.23 8.94
CA CYS A 122 11.72 -1.53 9.61
C CYS A 122 11.18 -0.30 10.35
N GLU A 123 11.98 0.22 11.26
CA GLU A 123 11.65 1.45 11.97
C GLU A 123 12.41 2.63 11.36
N VAL A 124 11.73 3.76 11.21
CA VAL A 124 12.28 4.97 10.60
C VAL A 124 11.84 6.17 11.44
N VAL A 125 12.77 7.07 11.75
CA VAL A 125 12.45 8.36 12.35
C VAL A 125 12.51 9.42 11.25
N ALA A 126 11.37 9.95 10.88
CA ALA A 126 11.24 10.98 9.85
C ALA A 126 10.05 11.88 10.19
N TYR A 127 10.08 13.13 9.75
CA TYR A 127 9.00 14.10 9.98
C TYR A 127 8.64 14.23 11.48
N ASP A 128 9.66 14.21 12.36
CA ASP A 128 9.51 14.26 13.82
C ASP A 128 8.64 13.13 14.40
N ARG A 129 8.64 11.97 13.75
CA ARG A 129 7.79 10.85 14.12
C ARG A 129 8.54 9.53 13.98
N ALA A 130 8.35 8.64 14.96
CA ALA A 130 8.83 7.25 14.84
C ALA A 130 7.82 6.45 14.04
N LEU A 131 8.21 5.99 12.87
CA LEU A 131 7.35 5.27 11.93
C LEU A 131 7.80 3.82 11.81
N LYS A 132 6.83 2.92 11.60
CA LYS A 132 7.08 1.55 11.15
C LYS A 132 6.70 1.45 9.68
N TRP A 133 7.62 0.97 8.86
CA TRP A 133 7.39 0.76 7.44
C TRP A 133 7.34 -0.72 7.13
N TYR A 134 6.17 -1.20 6.75
CA TYR A 134 5.92 -2.58 6.31
C TYR A 134 5.99 -2.66 4.79
N ARG A 135 6.70 -3.66 4.28
CA ARG A 135 6.73 -3.93 2.85
C ARG A 135 5.97 -5.21 2.55
N MET A 136 4.90 -5.09 1.75
CA MET A 136 4.07 -6.22 1.34
C MET A 136 4.29 -6.53 -0.13
N PRO A 137 4.02 -7.79 -0.57
CA PRO A 137 4.09 -8.13 -1.99
C PRO A 137 3.03 -7.39 -2.78
N SER A 138 3.27 -7.22 -4.09
CA SER A 138 2.28 -6.66 -5.00
C SER A 138 1.01 -7.50 -5.00
N THR A 139 -0.14 -6.84 -5.05
CA THR A 139 -1.45 -7.47 -5.19
C THR A 139 -1.90 -7.58 -6.65
N SER A 140 -1.11 -7.09 -7.60
CA SER A 140 -1.38 -7.28 -9.02
C SER A 140 -1.40 -8.76 -9.38
N ARG A 141 -2.33 -9.18 -10.22
CA ARG A 141 -2.35 -10.55 -10.76
C ARG A 141 -1.17 -10.84 -11.68
N ALA A 142 -0.51 -9.82 -12.20
CA ALA A 142 0.72 -9.98 -12.95
C ALA A 142 1.90 -10.43 -12.07
N TYR A 143 1.80 -10.22 -10.75
CA TYR A 143 2.81 -10.67 -9.81
C TYR A 143 2.62 -12.17 -9.52
N PRO A 144 3.64 -13.02 -9.74
CA PRO A 144 3.49 -14.48 -9.71
C PRO A 144 3.40 -15.05 -8.30
N MET A 145 2.32 -14.78 -7.61
CA MET A 145 2.05 -15.27 -6.25
C MET A 145 0.55 -15.55 -6.13
N SER A 146 0.20 -16.68 -5.50
CA SER A 146 -1.20 -17.03 -5.28
C SER A 146 -1.89 -16.06 -4.31
N LEU A 147 -3.21 -15.99 -4.38
CA LEU A 147 -4.01 -15.18 -3.46
C LEU A 147 -3.77 -15.58 -2.00
N GLU A 148 -3.70 -16.87 -1.74
CA GLU A 148 -3.50 -17.41 -0.40
C GLU A 148 -2.13 -17.01 0.17
N LYS A 149 -1.09 -17.03 -0.65
CA LYS A 149 0.25 -16.57 -0.23
C LYS A 149 0.27 -15.06 0.01
N LYS A 150 -0.37 -14.27 -0.86
CA LYS A 150 -0.53 -12.84 -0.63
C LYS A 150 -1.21 -12.58 0.70
N ALA A 151 -2.34 -13.26 0.96
CA ALA A 151 -3.09 -13.13 2.21
C ALA A 151 -2.22 -13.51 3.42
N ALA A 152 -1.41 -14.55 3.32
CA ALA A 152 -0.50 -14.93 4.40
C ALA A 152 0.49 -13.82 4.75
N PHE A 153 1.05 -13.12 3.76
CA PHE A 153 1.91 -11.97 4.00
C PHE A 153 1.15 -10.81 4.66
N TYR A 154 -0.03 -10.47 4.13
CA TYR A 154 -0.83 -9.36 4.63
C TYR A 154 -1.41 -9.63 6.02
N SER A 155 -1.48 -10.88 6.47
CA SER A 155 -2.00 -11.23 7.80
C SER A 155 -1.21 -10.57 8.92
N SER A 156 0.06 -10.25 8.73
CA SER A 156 0.88 -9.54 9.70
C SER A 156 0.40 -8.11 9.98
N LEU A 157 -0.43 -7.56 9.09
CA LEU A 157 -1.01 -6.22 9.25
C LEU A 157 -2.28 -6.23 10.11
N LEU A 158 -2.91 -7.40 10.32
CA LEU A 158 -4.18 -7.47 11.07
C LEU A 158 -4.12 -6.83 12.46
N PRO A 159 -3.06 -7.04 13.28
CA PRO A 159 -2.97 -6.41 14.59
C PRO A 159 -2.89 -4.88 14.55
N LEU A 160 -2.57 -4.29 13.40
CA LEU A 160 -2.44 -2.84 13.23
C LEU A 160 -3.78 -2.17 12.94
N LEU A 161 -4.79 -2.93 12.54
CA LEU A 161 -6.09 -2.41 12.20
C LEU A 161 -6.90 -2.06 13.44
N ARG A 162 -7.80 -1.08 13.29
CA ARG A 162 -8.75 -0.73 14.35
C ARG A 162 -9.81 -1.83 14.51
N GLY A 163 -10.22 -2.01 15.73
CA GLY A 163 -11.32 -2.88 16.08
C GLY A 163 -11.05 -4.32 16.02
#